data_85fc10ded450e8e22efe043e3ee9571d
#
_entry.id   85fc10ded450e8e22efe043e3ee9571d
#
_cell.length_a   1.000
_cell.length_b   1.000
_cell.length_c   1.000
_cell.angle_alpha   90.00
_cell.angle_beta   90.00
_cell.angle_gamma   90.00
#
_symmetry.space_group_name_H-M   'P 1'
#
loop_
_entity.id
_entity.type
_entity.pdbx_description
1 polymer ?
#
loop_
_entity_poly.entity_id
_entity_poly.type
_entity_poly.pdbx_seq_one_letter_code
_entity_poly.pdbx_strand_id
1 'polypeptide(L)'
;MFERYVSSLSPGERDGYWRDYRVLDRLFGPHTRDMPSGWEGLSDYLDAMLASDTLWVSPQARKLGVQIFLHPPVPLAARPLLELANFVTVGLLPTELRRQYGLGWDPVRGLMHRGGAEYTRRILLPLLPGRLRWGHRAALAT
;
A
#
# COMPACT_ATOMS: atom_id res chain seq x y z
N MET A 1 2.31 0.07 -3.46
CA MET A 1 1.11 -0.49 -4.11
C MET A 1 1.14 -0.30 -5.63
N PHE A 2 1.20 0.94 -6.15
CA PHE A 2 1.20 1.22 -7.59
C PHE A 2 2.24 0.40 -8.38
N GLU A 3 3.50 0.46 -8.00
CA GLU A 3 4.58 -0.25 -8.71
C GLU A 3 4.41 -1.77 -8.73
N ARG A 4 3.72 -2.33 -7.74
CA ARG A 4 3.50 -3.78 -7.68
C ARG A 4 2.38 -4.24 -8.61
N TYR A 5 1.31 -3.45 -8.75
CA TYR A 5 0.11 -3.87 -9.46
C TYR A 5 -0.14 -3.16 -10.79
N VAL A 6 0.47 -2.01 -11.01
CA VAL A 6 0.21 -1.19 -12.21
C VAL A 6 1.43 -1.13 -13.12
N SER A 7 2.47 -0.39 -12.75
CA SER A 7 3.70 -0.30 -13.52
C SER A 7 4.85 0.16 -12.64
N SER A 8 6.09 -0.13 -13.06
CA SER A 8 7.28 0.46 -12.47
C SER A 8 7.30 1.98 -12.71
N LEU A 9 7.72 2.72 -11.71
CA LEU A 9 7.96 4.15 -11.82
C LEU A 9 9.44 4.41 -12.07
N SER A 10 9.74 5.33 -12.96
CA SER A 10 11.09 5.88 -13.12
C SER A 10 11.48 6.68 -11.88
N PRO A 11 12.79 6.91 -11.63
CA PRO A 11 13.23 7.75 -10.51
C PRO A 11 12.56 9.13 -10.51
N GLY A 12 12.45 9.79 -11.68
CA GLY A 12 11.80 11.09 -11.79
C GLY A 12 10.31 11.09 -11.47
N GLU A 13 9.59 10.00 -11.80
CA GLU A 13 8.17 9.85 -11.44
C GLU A 13 7.99 9.62 -9.94
N ARG A 14 8.89 8.89 -9.29
CA ARG A 14 8.88 8.71 -7.83
C ARG A 14 9.11 10.03 -7.11
N ASP A 15 10.09 10.81 -7.56
CA ASP A 15 10.36 12.14 -6.99
C ASP A 15 9.21 13.12 -7.26
N GLY A 16 8.57 13.04 -8.44
CA GLY A 16 7.36 13.78 -8.76
C GLY A 16 6.22 13.45 -7.79
N TYR A 17 5.95 12.16 -7.60
CA TYR A 17 4.93 11.69 -6.65
C TYR A 17 5.21 12.17 -5.21
N TRP A 18 6.47 12.09 -4.78
CA TRP A 18 6.87 12.56 -3.44
C TRP A 18 6.72 14.08 -3.29
N ARG A 19 7.05 14.83 -4.33
CA ARG A 19 6.86 16.29 -4.36
C ARG A 19 5.40 16.67 -4.21
N ASP A 20 4.50 16.01 -4.93
CA ASP A 20 3.06 16.24 -4.83
C ASP A 20 2.53 15.88 -3.45
N TYR A 21 3.01 14.78 -2.87
CA TYR A 21 2.65 14.37 -1.51
C TYR A 21 3.07 15.42 -0.46
N ARG A 22 4.25 16.01 -0.60
CA ARG A 22 4.72 17.11 0.28
C ARG A 22 3.85 18.37 0.20
N VAL A 23 3.18 18.62 -0.90
CA VAL A 23 2.22 19.72 -1.01
C VAL A 23 1.01 19.44 -0.11
N LEU A 24 0.50 18.21 -0.12
CA LEU A 24 -0.62 17.80 0.75
C LEU A 24 -0.23 17.87 2.22
N ASP A 25 0.98 17.47 2.59
CA ASP A 25 1.44 17.52 3.97
C ASP A 25 1.42 18.93 4.55
N ARG A 26 1.75 19.95 3.76
CA ARG A 26 1.66 21.36 4.17
C ARG A 26 0.25 21.77 4.58
N LEU A 27 -0.78 21.09 4.09
CA LEU A 27 -2.17 21.36 4.45
C LEU A 27 -2.56 20.77 5.82
N PHE A 28 -1.86 19.72 6.24
CA PHE A 28 -2.20 18.97 7.44
C PHE A 28 -1.34 19.29 8.66
N GLY A 29 -0.22 19.97 8.50
CA GLY A 29 0.59 20.29 9.67
C GLY A 29 1.95 20.92 9.44
N PRO A 30 2.63 21.28 10.51
CA PRO A 30 3.71 22.25 10.51
C PRO A 30 5.13 21.69 10.35
N HIS A 31 5.36 20.43 10.10
CA HIS A 31 6.70 19.82 10.26
C HIS A 31 7.42 19.48 8.94
N THR A 32 7.28 20.33 7.92
CA THR A 32 8.01 20.17 6.65
C THR A 32 9.54 20.22 6.76
N ARG A 33 10.09 20.65 7.91
CA ARG A 33 11.55 20.75 8.12
C ARG A 33 12.23 19.39 8.22
N ASP A 34 11.52 18.38 8.72
CA ASP A 34 12.08 17.06 8.99
C ASP A 34 11.76 16.04 7.88
N MET A 35 11.06 16.49 6.83
CA MET A 35 10.72 15.62 5.72
C MET A 35 11.89 15.42 4.77
N PRO A 36 12.14 14.18 4.33
CA PRO A 36 13.14 13.88 3.31
C PRO A 36 12.93 14.70 2.04
N SER A 37 14.03 15.12 1.41
CA SER A 37 13.99 15.98 0.21
C SER A 37 13.54 15.24 -1.06
N GLY A 38 13.75 13.92 -1.15
CA GLY A 38 13.43 13.09 -2.29
C GLY A 38 12.93 11.70 -1.89
N TRP A 39 12.58 10.92 -2.90
CA TRP A 39 12.09 9.55 -2.73
C TRP A 39 13.10 8.62 -2.03
N GLU A 40 14.37 8.70 -2.38
CA GLU A 40 15.43 7.90 -1.77
C GLU A 40 15.51 8.15 -0.26
N GLY A 41 15.60 9.41 0.15
CA GLY A 41 15.59 9.77 1.56
C GLY A 41 14.32 9.34 2.30
N LEU A 42 13.15 9.32 1.64
CA LEU A 42 11.93 8.76 2.21
C LEU A 42 12.04 7.25 2.40
N SER A 43 12.60 6.54 1.41
CA SER A 43 12.80 5.09 1.52
C SER A 43 13.71 4.74 2.68
N ASP A 44 14.85 5.42 2.78
CA ASP A 44 15.83 5.24 3.88
C ASP A 44 15.21 5.54 5.24
N TYR A 45 14.44 6.63 5.34
CA TYR A 45 13.72 6.97 6.56
C TYR A 45 12.73 5.87 6.97
N LEU A 46 11.93 5.37 6.02
CA LEU A 46 10.96 4.30 6.29
C LEU A 46 11.65 3.00 6.70
N ASP A 47 12.74 2.64 6.04
CA ASP A 47 13.51 1.44 6.36
C ASP A 47 14.15 1.55 7.75
N ALA A 48 14.69 2.72 8.10
CA ALA A 48 15.22 2.99 9.44
C ALA A 48 14.13 2.93 10.52
N MET A 49 12.94 3.49 10.24
CA MET A 49 11.80 3.44 11.16
C MET A 49 11.30 2.01 11.37
N LEU A 50 11.24 1.20 10.30
CA LEU A 50 10.83 -0.21 10.38
C LEU A 50 11.87 -1.09 11.12
N ALA A 51 13.16 -0.73 11.01
CA ALA A 51 14.23 -1.43 11.72
C ALA A 51 14.38 -0.98 13.18
N SER A 52 13.80 0.15 13.55
CA SER A 52 13.87 0.68 14.92
C SER A 52 12.74 0.15 15.79
N ASP A 53 12.94 0.20 17.12
CA ASP A 53 11.89 -0.09 18.10
C ASP A 53 10.83 1.03 18.23
N THR A 54 10.94 2.08 17.42
CA THR A 54 10.02 3.22 17.44
C THR A 54 8.63 2.84 16.94
N LEU A 55 8.56 1.95 15.93
CA LEU A 55 7.29 1.40 15.43
C LEU A 55 6.90 0.17 16.23
N TRP A 56 6.01 0.38 17.19
CA TRP A 56 5.47 -0.69 18.01
C TRP A 56 3.95 -0.76 17.92
N VAL A 57 3.44 -1.95 17.63
CA VAL A 57 2.01 -2.21 17.56
C VAL A 57 1.50 -2.61 18.94
N SER A 58 0.78 -1.71 19.61
CA SER A 58 0.19 -2.00 20.92
C SER A 58 -0.81 -3.17 20.85
N PRO A 59 -1.05 -3.90 21.97
CA PRO A 59 -2.07 -4.96 22.01
C PRO A 59 -3.45 -4.45 21.58
N GLN A 60 -3.80 -3.21 21.94
CA GLN A 60 -5.06 -2.58 21.53
C GLN A 60 -5.09 -2.30 20.03
N ALA A 61 -4.02 -1.74 19.46
CA ALA A 61 -3.92 -1.50 18.02
C ALA A 61 -3.99 -2.82 17.24
N ARG A 62 -3.33 -3.89 17.73
CA ARG A 62 -3.40 -5.21 17.15
C ARG A 62 -4.83 -5.76 17.15
N LYS A 63 -5.53 -5.69 18.30
CA LYS A 63 -6.91 -6.15 18.43
C LYS A 63 -7.84 -5.40 17.46
N LEU A 64 -7.76 -4.07 17.43
CA LEU A 64 -8.55 -3.23 16.55
C LEU A 64 -8.24 -3.50 15.08
N GLY A 65 -6.96 -3.57 14.70
CA GLY A 65 -6.55 -3.85 13.34
C GLY A 65 -7.07 -5.20 12.84
N VAL A 66 -6.92 -6.26 13.64
CA VAL A 66 -7.45 -7.59 13.30
C VAL A 66 -8.98 -7.56 13.16
N GLN A 67 -9.67 -6.90 14.09
CA GLN A 67 -11.13 -6.81 14.07
C GLN A 67 -11.65 -6.03 12.86
N ILE A 68 -11.07 -4.89 12.54
CA ILE A 68 -11.52 -4.03 11.44
C ILE A 68 -11.20 -4.65 10.09
N PHE A 69 -10.00 -5.22 9.92
CA PHE A 69 -9.55 -5.70 8.61
C PHE A 69 -9.92 -7.16 8.35
N LEU A 70 -9.83 -8.05 9.36
CA LEU A 70 -10.05 -9.47 9.12
C LEU A 70 -11.48 -9.92 9.44
N HIS A 71 -12.21 -9.21 10.29
CA HIS A 71 -13.54 -9.61 10.73
C HIS A 71 -14.56 -8.45 10.69
N PRO A 72 -14.61 -7.63 9.62
CA PRO A 72 -15.65 -6.61 9.55
C PRO A 72 -17.03 -7.26 9.41
N PRO A 73 -18.09 -6.61 9.91
CA PRO A 73 -19.45 -7.09 9.79
C PRO A 73 -19.97 -6.90 8.35
N VAL A 74 -19.58 -7.80 7.45
CA VAL A 74 -20.02 -7.78 6.05
C VAL A 74 -20.98 -8.90 5.74
N PRO A 75 -21.93 -8.71 4.81
CA PRO A 75 -22.80 -9.78 4.32
C PRO A 75 -22.00 -10.96 3.78
N LEU A 76 -22.54 -12.18 3.94
CA LEU A 76 -21.89 -13.42 3.53
C LEU A 76 -21.45 -13.40 2.05
N ALA A 77 -22.27 -12.79 1.19
CA ALA A 77 -21.97 -12.65 -0.24
C ALA A 77 -20.73 -11.80 -0.54
N ALA A 78 -20.35 -10.87 0.35
CA ALA A 78 -19.18 -10.02 0.20
C ALA A 78 -17.88 -10.62 0.75
N ARG A 79 -17.97 -11.74 1.48
CA ARG A 79 -16.79 -12.38 2.12
C ARG A 79 -15.67 -12.73 1.13
N PRO A 80 -15.91 -13.34 -0.05
CA PRO A 80 -14.84 -13.66 -0.98
C PRO A 80 -14.05 -12.42 -1.43
N LEU A 81 -14.73 -11.30 -1.66
CA LEU A 81 -14.10 -10.03 -2.03
C LEU A 81 -13.28 -9.48 -0.87
N LEU A 82 -13.79 -9.57 0.36
CA LEU A 82 -13.07 -9.17 1.56
C LEU A 82 -11.80 -10.00 1.76
N GLU A 83 -11.89 -11.32 1.62
CA GLU A 83 -10.73 -12.21 1.74
C GLU A 83 -9.64 -11.88 0.71
N LEU A 84 -10.04 -11.57 -0.52
CA LEU A 84 -9.12 -11.12 -1.56
C LEU A 84 -8.47 -9.77 -1.20
N ALA A 85 -9.27 -8.80 -0.73
CA ALA A 85 -8.78 -7.50 -0.28
C ALA A 85 -7.81 -7.65 0.90
N ASN A 86 -8.12 -8.49 1.87
CA ASN A 86 -7.26 -8.80 3.01
C ASN A 86 -5.95 -9.46 2.55
N PHE A 87 -6.02 -10.43 1.66
CA PHE A 87 -4.84 -11.09 1.11
C PHE A 87 -3.90 -10.09 0.43
N VAL A 88 -4.44 -9.19 -0.40
CA VAL A 88 -3.67 -8.13 -1.06
C VAL A 88 -3.08 -7.16 -0.02
N THR A 89 -3.89 -6.70 0.93
CA THR A 89 -3.47 -5.74 1.95
C THR A 89 -2.37 -6.30 2.85
N VAL A 90 -2.56 -7.51 3.37
CA VAL A 90 -1.55 -8.19 4.20
C VAL A 90 -0.26 -8.43 3.42
N GLY A 91 -0.37 -8.79 2.14
CA GLY A 91 0.79 -8.99 1.28
C GLY A 91 1.59 -7.73 0.97
N LEU A 92 0.97 -6.56 1.09
CA LEU A 92 1.62 -5.25 0.91
C LEU A 92 2.31 -4.75 2.18
N LEU A 93 1.92 -5.26 3.35
CA LEU A 93 2.54 -4.85 4.61
C LEU A 93 4.01 -5.30 4.68
N PRO A 94 4.92 -4.48 5.23
CA PRO A 94 6.26 -4.89 5.60
C PRO A 94 6.24 -6.11 6.53
N THR A 95 7.25 -6.97 6.41
CA THR A 95 7.33 -8.23 7.19
C THR A 95 7.30 -7.96 8.69
N GLU A 96 7.96 -6.91 9.13
CA GLU A 96 8.00 -6.50 10.54
C GLU A 96 6.59 -6.19 11.07
N LEU A 97 5.82 -5.38 10.36
CA LEU A 97 4.45 -5.06 10.75
C LEU A 97 3.54 -6.29 10.72
N ARG A 98 3.69 -7.18 9.72
CA ARG A 98 2.94 -8.44 9.70
C ARG A 98 3.20 -9.28 10.95
N ARG A 99 4.47 -9.36 11.38
CA ARG A 99 4.87 -10.08 12.58
C ARG A 99 4.23 -9.46 13.83
N GLN A 100 4.30 -8.15 13.98
CA GLN A 100 3.73 -7.43 15.13
C GLN A 100 2.22 -7.56 15.22
N TYR A 101 1.50 -7.52 14.09
CA TYR A 101 0.08 -7.79 14.03
C TYR A 101 -0.29 -9.27 14.19
N GLY A 102 0.68 -10.19 14.12
CA GLY A 102 0.45 -11.63 14.18
C GLY A 102 -0.24 -12.18 12.93
N LEU A 103 -0.04 -11.52 11.78
CA LEU A 103 -0.61 -11.95 10.50
C LEU A 103 0.28 -13.03 9.89
N GLY A 104 -0.19 -14.28 9.90
CA GLY A 104 0.53 -15.40 9.30
C GLY A 104 0.74 -15.20 7.80
N TRP A 105 1.99 -15.30 7.36
CA TRP A 105 2.38 -15.16 5.96
C TRP A 105 3.43 -16.20 5.61
N ASP A 106 3.00 -17.27 4.95
CA ASP A 106 3.87 -18.34 4.51
C ASP A 106 4.45 -18.08 3.09
N PRO A 107 5.48 -18.84 2.67
CA PRO A 107 6.10 -18.69 1.35
C PRO A 107 5.11 -18.90 0.19
N VAL A 108 4.12 -19.78 0.34
CA VAL A 108 3.10 -20.07 -0.68
C VAL A 108 2.23 -18.84 -0.90
N ARG A 109 1.74 -18.22 0.18
CA ARG A 109 1.02 -16.94 0.10
C ARG A 109 1.85 -15.86 -0.53
N GLY A 110 3.14 -15.80 -0.22
CA GLY A 110 4.08 -14.87 -0.85
C GLY A 110 4.21 -15.08 -2.36
N LEU A 111 4.27 -16.32 -2.81
CA LEU A 111 4.31 -16.68 -4.23
C LEU A 111 3.00 -16.33 -4.93
N MET A 112 1.86 -16.70 -4.36
CA MET A 112 0.53 -16.36 -4.89
C MET A 112 0.32 -14.85 -5.00
N HIS A 113 0.75 -14.10 -4.01
CA HIS A 113 0.64 -12.65 -4.01
C HIS A 113 1.50 -12.01 -5.12
N ARG A 114 2.73 -12.49 -5.33
CA ARG A 114 3.59 -12.03 -6.43
C ARG A 114 3.02 -12.42 -7.79
N GLY A 115 2.60 -13.66 -7.95
CA GLY A 115 1.99 -14.18 -9.19
C GLY A 115 0.68 -13.43 -9.51
N GLY A 116 -0.17 -13.19 -8.53
CA GLY A 116 -1.41 -12.43 -8.69
C GLY A 116 -1.16 -10.96 -9.08
N ALA A 117 -0.16 -10.32 -8.48
CA ALA A 117 0.24 -8.97 -8.85
C ALA A 117 0.76 -8.90 -10.29
N GLU A 118 1.58 -9.86 -10.70
CA GLU A 118 2.11 -9.93 -12.06
C GLU A 118 1.01 -10.23 -13.08
N TYR A 119 0.09 -11.14 -12.76
CA TYR A 119 -1.09 -11.41 -13.59
C TYR A 119 -1.96 -10.16 -13.77
N THR A 120 -2.22 -9.44 -12.67
CA THR A 120 -2.99 -8.19 -12.72
C THR A 120 -2.31 -7.17 -13.62
N ARG A 121 -1.00 -6.99 -13.49
CA ARG A 121 -0.22 -6.02 -14.25
C ARG A 121 -0.14 -6.37 -15.73
N ARG A 122 0.14 -7.64 -16.06
CA ARG A 122 0.40 -8.06 -17.47
C ARG A 122 -0.84 -8.41 -18.24
N ILE A 123 -1.87 -8.89 -17.57
CA ILE A 123 -3.05 -9.46 -18.24
C ILE A 123 -4.30 -8.65 -17.94
N LEU A 124 -4.63 -8.48 -16.66
CA LEU A 124 -5.90 -7.86 -16.29
C LEU A 124 -5.97 -6.37 -16.67
N LEU A 125 -4.93 -5.60 -16.33
CA LEU A 125 -4.90 -4.16 -16.63
C LEU A 125 -4.92 -3.85 -18.13
N PRO A 126 -4.17 -4.53 -19.00
CA PRO A 126 -4.27 -4.31 -20.45
C PRO A 126 -5.65 -4.60 -21.03
N LEU A 127 -6.39 -5.55 -20.45
CA LEU A 127 -7.73 -5.93 -20.91
C LEU A 127 -8.83 -4.97 -20.43
N LEU A 128 -8.55 -4.14 -19.42
CA LEU A 128 -9.52 -3.18 -18.95
C LEU A 128 -9.73 -2.05 -19.98
N PRO A 129 -11.00 -1.66 -20.24
CA PRO A 129 -11.30 -0.50 -21.09
C PRO A 129 -10.58 0.75 -20.60
N GLY A 130 -10.12 1.59 -21.54
CA GLY A 130 -9.36 2.80 -21.24
C GLY A 130 -10.01 3.72 -20.20
N ARG A 131 -11.34 3.77 -20.16
CA ARG A 131 -12.12 4.54 -19.18
C ARG A 131 -11.90 4.08 -17.73
N LEU A 132 -11.66 2.78 -17.51
CA LEU A 132 -11.36 2.23 -16.18
C LEU A 132 -9.88 2.33 -15.83
N ARG A 133 -8.99 2.44 -16.83
CA ARG A 133 -7.54 2.60 -16.62
C ARG A 133 -7.16 4.02 -16.20
N TRP A 134 -7.88 5.05 -16.69
CA TRP A 134 -7.46 6.44 -16.63
C TRP A 134 -8.55 7.37 -16.08
N GLY A 135 -9.49 6.83 -15.33
CA GLY A 135 -10.66 7.53 -14.83
C GLY A 135 -10.42 8.86 -14.06
N HIS A 136 -9.18 9.25 -13.84
CA HIS A 136 -8.83 10.49 -13.15
C HIS A 136 -8.15 11.55 -14.03
N ARG A 137 -7.69 11.20 -15.23
CA ARG A 137 -7.04 12.22 -16.09
C ARG A 137 -8.03 13.11 -16.84
N ALA A 138 -9.28 12.69 -16.99
CA ALA A 138 -10.29 13.47 -17.68
C ALA A 138 -10.95 14.56 -16.80
N ALA A 139 -10.84 14.48 -15.49
CA ALA A 139 -11.47 15.44 -14.57
C ALA A 139 -10.59 16.66 -14.24
N LEU A 140 -9.32 16.67 -14.64
CA LEU A 140 -8.39 17.76 -14.39
C LEU A 140 -8.05 18.60 -15.65
N ALA A 141 -8.70 18.32 -16.77
CA ALA A 141 -8.48 19.00 -18.05
C ALA A 141 -9.66 19.87 -18.50
N THR A 142 -10.56 20.23 -17.57
CA THR A 142 -11.62 21.24 -17.81
C THR A 142 -11.49 22.40 -16.87
#